data_a9aee59a24956554233699a16f017edc
#
_entry.id   a9aee59a24956554233699a16f017edc
#
_cell.length_a   1.000
_cell.length_b   1.000
_cell.length_c   1.000
_cell.angle_alpha   90.00
_cell.angle_beta   90.00
_cell.angle_gamma   90.00
#
_symmetry.space_group_name_H-M   'P 1'
#
loop_
_entity.id
_entity.type
_entity.pdbx_description
1 polymer ?
#
loop_
_entity_poly.entity_id
_entity_poly.type
_entity_poly.pdbx_seq_one_letter_code
_entity_poly.pdbx_strand_id
1 'polypeptide(L)'
;QKISPSVMGKAVTQTTNFLIGNPKASQQVWFVGDPNCIFCHLTYEHLLPYVEKGTLKIHLIPVGFLKPSSAPKAETIMAAKYPAKAWANNEAHFNAQEEEGGTVPLAKIPADDQRDIQANNAWMNHHGINGTPFMVYQNAHGQWAVNPGMPEDTQAFINGIHG
;
A
#
# COMPACT_ATOMS: atom_id res chain seq x y z
N GLN A 1 18.25 -9.71 7.83
CA GLN A 1 17.24 -10.45 8.59
C GLN A 1 16.10 -10.89 7.67
N LYS A 2 15.76 -12.16 7.71
CA LYS A 2 14.79 -12.74 6.80
C LYS A 2 13.36 -12.50 7.29
N ILE A 3 12.49 -12.01 6.39
CA ILE A 3 11.09 -11.76 6.72
C ILE A 3 10.31 -13.07 6.62
N SER A 4 9.57 -13.40 7.68
CA SER A 4 8.73 -14.60 7.73
C SER A 4 7.35 -14.30 7.14
N PRO A 5 6.96 -14.95 6.02
CA PRO A 5 5.63 -14.70 5.43
C PRO A 5 4.48 -15.02 6.38
N SER A 6 4.57 -16.07 7.18
CA SER A 6 3.48 -16.41 8.12
C SER A 6 3.33 -15.38 9.22
N VAL A 7 4.43 -14.79 9.68
CA VAL A 7 4.37 -13.67 10.64
C VAL A 7 3.72 -12.47 9.99
N MET A 8 4.10 -12.17 8.74
CA MET A 8 3.53 -11.02 8.00
C MET A 8 2.03 -11.17 7.78
N GLY A 9 1.55 -12.37 7.53
CA GLY A 9 0.11 -12.62 7.35
C GLY A 9 -0.74 -12.21 8.54
N LYS A 10 -0.21 -12.32 9.75
CA LYS A 10 -0.87 -11.83 10.96
C LYS A 10 -0.60 -10.35 11.19
N ALA A 11 0.63 -9.93 10.95
CA ALA A 11 1.09 -8.58 11.27
C ALA A 11 0.38 -7.51 10.43
N VAL A 12 0.06 -7.79 9.16
CA VAL A 12 -0.62 -6.81 8.29
C VAL A 12 -1.98 -6.38 8.81
N THR A 13 -2.68 -7.25 9.55
CA THR A 13 -3.98 -6.91 10.13
C THR A 13 -3.88 -5.96 11.31
N GLN A 14 -2.68 -5.75 11.85
CA GLN A 14 -2.42 -4.85 12.98
C GLN A 14 -2.13 -3.42 12.53
N THR A 15 -2.04 -3.19 11.22
CA THR A 15 -1.75 -1.87 10.67
C THR A 15 -3.02 -1.05 10.50
N THR A 16 -2.86 0.27 10.43
CA THR A 16 -3.92 1.12 9.92
C THR A 16 -3.86 1.06 8.39
N ASN A 17 -4.95 0.62 7.79
CA ASN A 17 -5.02 0.44 6.34
C ASN A 17 -6.42 0.76 5.83
N PHE A 18 -6.55 0.89 4.51
CA PHE A 18 -7.86 1.12 3.89
C PHE A 18 -8.00 0.27 2.64
N LEU A 19 -9.26 -0.03 2.31
CA LEU A 19 -9.59 -0.91 1.21
C LEU A 19 -9.72 -0.13 -0.09
N ILE A 20 -9.07 -0.63 -1.14
CA ILE A 20 -9.22 -0.16 -2.51
C ILE A 20 -9.87 -1.29 -3.30
N GLY A 21 -11.01 -1.01 -3.93
CA GLY A 21 -11.73 -1.97 -4.76
C GLY A 21 -12.97 -2.55 -4.10
N ASN A 22 -13.54 -3.55 -4.76
CA ASN A 22 -14.77 -4.19 -4.31
C ASN A 22 -14.49 -5.09 -3.10
N PRO A 23 -15.17 -4.88 -1.96
CA PRO A 23 -14.99 -5.74 -0.78
C PRO A 23 -15.25 -7.23 -1.05
N LYS A 24 -16.03 -7.54 -2.09
CA LYS A 24 -16.36 -8.92 -2.48
C LYS A 24 -15.38 -9.53 -3.46
N ALA A 25 -14.31 -8.81 -3.83
CA ALA A 25 -13.30 -9.36 -4.74
C ALA A 25 -12.69 -10.62 -4.12
N SER A 26 -12.51 -11.66 -4.96
CA SER A 26 -12.05 -12.97 -4.50
C SER A 26 -10.55 -12.99 -4.17
N GLN A 27 -9.77 -12.14 -4.84
CA GLN A 27 -8.32 -12.01 -4.57
C GLN A 27 -8.04 -10.76 -3.75
N GLN A 28 -7.04 -10.83 -2.90
CA GLN A 28 -6.66 -9.69 -2.07
C GLN A 28 -5.15 -9.64 -1.84
N VAL A 29 -4.65 -8.44 -1.66
CA VAL A 29 -3.25 -8.18 -1.35
C VAL A 29 -3.17 -7.04 -0.33
N TRP A 30 -2.25 -7.16 0.62
CA TRP A 30 -1.87 -6.06 1.50
C TRP A 30 -0.65 -5.38 0.88
N PHE A 31 -0.70 -4.07 0.74
CA PHE A 31 0.24 -3.28 -0.04
C PHE A 31 0.79 -2.15 0.83
N VAL A 32 2.05 -2.27 1.22
CA VAL A 32 2.76 -1.21 1.95
C VAL A 32 3.25 -0.20 0.94
N GLY A 33 2.75 1.02 1.00
CA GLY A 33 3.05 2.04 0.00
C GLY A 33 3.25 3.43 0.58
N ASP A 34 4.21 4.15 -0.01
CA ASP A 34 4.51 5.54 0.30
C ASP A 34 3.94 6.42 -0.83
N PRO A 35 3.27 7.54 -0.52
CA PRO A 35 2.65 8.39 -1.55
C PRO A 35 3.63 8.95 -2.59
N ASN A 36 4.91 9.01 -2.29
CA ASN A 36 5.94 9.52 -3.19
C ASN A 36 6.76 8.41 -3.88
N CYS A 37 6.40 7.17 -3.68
CA CYS A 37 7.16 6.02 -4.18
C CYS A 37 6.82 5.74 -5.64
N ILE A 38 7.81 5.87 -6.55
CA ILE A 38 7.59 5.63 -7.98
C ILE A 38 7.23 4.17 -8.27
N PHE A 39 7.90 3.21 -7.62
CA PHE A 39 7.57 1.81 -7.84
C PHE A 39 6.25 1.39 -7.20
N CYS A 40 5.82 2.08 -6.15
CA CYS A 40 4.46 1.93 -5.61
C CYS A 40 3.44 2.41 -6.65
N HIS A 41 3.70 3.56 -7.26
CA HIS A 41 2.86 4.14 -8.30
C HIS A 41 2.71 3.19 -9.49
N LEU A 42 3.81 2.69 -10.02
CA LEU A 42 3.79 1.76 -11.16
C LEU A 42 3.07 0.46 -10.81
N THR A 43 3.34 -0.08 -9.62
CA THR A 43 2.67 -1.29 -9.15
C THR A 43 1.17 -1.08 -9.03
N TYR A 44 0.74 0.02 -8.41
CA TYR A 44 -0.67 0.37 -8.29
C TYR A 44 -1.33 0.46 -9.67
N GLU A 45 -0.70 1.13 -10.62
CA GLU A 45 -1.23 1.26 -11.99
C GLU A 45 -1.38 -0.09 -12.68
N HIS A 46 -0.41 -1.00 -12.49
CA HIS A 46 -0.46 -2.34 -13.06
C HIS A 46 -1.55 -3.21 -12.42
N LEU A 47 -1.84 -2.99 -11.13
CA LEU A 47 -2.90 -3.73 -10.43
C LEU A 47 -4.29 -3.16 -10.70
N LEU A 48 -4.38 -1.89 -11.08
CA LEU A 48 -5.64 -1.17 -11.22
C LEU A 48 -6.65 -1.86 -12.16
N PRO A 49 -6.26 -2.42 -13.33
CA PRO A 49 -7.22 -3.13 -14.18
C PRO A 49 -7.94 -4.28 -13.46
N TYR A 50 -7.26 -4.99 -12.58
CA TYR A 50 -7.86 -6.10 -11.82
C TYR A 50 -8.78 -5.58 -10.72
N VAL A 51 -8.43 -4.44 -10.13
CA VAL A 51 -9.30 -3.75 -9.16
C VAL A 51 -10.58 -3.27 -9.86
N GLU A 52 -10.45 -2.67 -11.04
CA GLU A 52 -11.58 -2.16 -11.80
C GLU A 52 -12.50 -3.26 -12.29
N LYS A 53 -11.95 -4.43 -12.63
CA LYS A 53 -12.75 -5.62 -12.95
C LYS A 53 -13.52 -6.18 -11.74
N GLY A 54 -13.13 -5.80 -10.53
CA GLY A 54 -13.75 -6.34 -9.32
C GLY A 54 -13.16 -7.67 -8.85
N THR A 55 -12.03 -8.12 -9.42
CA THR A 55 -11.42 -9.41 -9.07
C THR A 55 -10.35 -9.29 -8.00
N LEU A 56 -9.74 -8.11 -7.85
CA LEU A 56 -8.71 -7.85 -6.85
C LEU A 56 -9.12 -6.69 -5.94
N LYS A 57 -8.91 -6.85 -4.64
CA LYS A 57 -8.97 -5.75 -3.67
C LYS A 57 -7.62 -5.56 -3.03
N ILE A 58 -7.29 -4.32 -2.72
CA ILE A 58 -6.01 -3.95 -2.11
C ILE A 58 -6.29 -3.37 -0.73
N HIS A 59 -5.63 -3.93 0.29
CA HIS A 59 -5.55 -3.32 1.61
C HIS A 59 -4.29 -2.46 1.60
N LEU A 60 -4.45 -1.15 1.42
CA LEU A 60 -3.31 -0.25 1.37
C LEU A 60 -2.89 0.14 2.77
N ILE A 61 -1.62 -0.12 3.10
CA ILE A 61 -0.99 0.25 4.35
C ILE A 61 -0.12 1.47 4.07
N PRO A 62 -0.59 2.69 4.35
CA PRO A 62 0.18 3.87 4.04
C PRO A 62 1.33 4.06 5.02
N VAL A 63 2.50 4.32 4.48
CA VAL A 63 3.70 4.71 5.22
C VAL A 63 4.24 6.00 4.64
N GLY A 64 5.10 6.69 5.38
CA GLY A 64 5.68 7.94 4.89
C GLY A 64 7.10 8.09 5.38
N PHE A 65 8.08 7.72 4.54
CA PHE A 65 9.50 7.78 4.93
C PHE A 65 10.45 8.23 3.81
N LEU A 66 10.02 8.17 2.54
CA LEU A 66 10.92 8.42 1.41
C LEU A 66 11.38 9.87 1.31
N LYS A 67 10.48 10.80 1.59
CA LYS A 67 10.75 12.24 1.49
C LYS A 67 10.13 12.98 2.67
N PRO A 68 10.54 14.22 2.95
CA PRO A 68 9.90 15.00 4.02
C PRO A 68 8.40 15.18 3.86
N SER A 69 7.90 15.22 2.61
CA SER A 69 6.46 15.32 2.34
C SER A 69 5.71 14.00 2.42
N SER A 70 6.40 12.86 2.54
CA SER A 70 5.76 11.54 2.51
C SER A 70 4.81 11.33 3.68
N ALA A 71 5.25 11.55 4.90
CA ALA A 71 4.40 11.39 6.07
C ALA A 71 3.20 12.34 6.05
N PRO A 72 3.36 13.65 5.81
CA PRO A 72 2.21 14.55 5.69
C PRO A 72 1.21 14.15 4.60
N LYS A 73 1.68 13.66 3.46
CA LYS A 73 0.80 13.18 2.39
C LYS A 73 0.02 11.93 2.83
N ALA A 74 0.72 10.96 3.43
CA ALA A 74 0.08 9.74 3.93
C ALA A 74 -0.97 10.06 5.00
N GLU A 75 -0.65 10.96 5.92
CA GLU A 75 -1.55 11.41 6.97
C GLU A 75 -2.78 12.12 6.40
N THR A 76 -2.59 12.94 5.38
CA THR A 76 -3.69 13.64 4.69
C THR A 76 -4.62 12.65 3.99
N ILE A 77 -4.07 11.63 3.35
CA ILE A 77 -4.85 10.57 2.72
C ILE A 77 -5.67 9.81 3.78
N MET A 78 -5.05 9.47 4.91
CA MET A 78 -5.76 8.79 6.00
C MET A 78 -6.87 9.63 6.61
N ALA A 79 -6.68 10.95 6.68
CA ALA A 79 -7.67 11.87 7.24
C ALA A 79 -8.86 12.11 6.30
N ALA A 80 -8.76 11.72 5.04
CA ALA A 80 -9.83 11.93 4.06
C ALA A 80 -11.05 11.09 4.42
N LYS A 81 -12.24 11.61 4.07
CA LYS A 81 -13.50 10.87 4.28
C LYS A 81 -13.47 9.54 3.51
N TYR A 82 -12.87 9.53 2.31
CA TYR A 82 -12.72 8.34 1.48
C TYR A 82 -11.25 8.16 1.12
N PRO A 83 -10.46 7.49 1.99
CA PRO A 83 -9.01 7.36 1.76
C PRO A 83 -8.63 6.71 0.43
N ALA A 84 -9.40 5.73 -0.04
CA ALA A 84 -9.14 5.08 -1.33
C ALA A 84 -9.22 6.09 -2.48
N LYS A 85 -10.16 7.04 -2.43
CA LYS A 85 -10.28 8.10 -3.44
C LYS A 85 -9.13 9.11 -3.32
N ALA A 86 -8.73 9.43 -2.09
CA ALA A 86 -7.60 10.31 -1.86
C ALA A 86 -6.30 9.70 -2.38
N TRP A 87 -6.11 8.40 -2.15
CA TRP A 87 -4.97 7.66 -2.73
C TRP A 87 -5.02 7.70 -4.26
N ALA A 88 -6.18 7.39 -4.86
CA ALA A 88 -6.34 7.41 -6.31
C ALA A 88 -6.01 8.79 -6.88
N ASN A 89 -6.39 9.86 -6.21
CA ASN A 89 -6.06 11.23 -6.61
C ASN A 89 -4.54 11.49 -6.54
N ASN A 90 -3.89 11.00 -5.48
CA ASN A 90 -2.44 11.09 -5.34
C ASN A 90 -1.73 10.44 -6.53
N GLU A 91 -2.24 9.28 -6.94
CA GLU A 91 -1.66 8.50 -8.03
C GLU A 91 -1.99 9.09 -9.40
N ALA A 92 -3.21 9.59 -9.59
CA ALA A 92 -3.61 10.24 -10.85
C ALA A 92 -2.79 11.49 -11.15
N HIS A 93 -2.30 12.17 -10.12
CA HIS A 93 -1.48 13.38 -10.23
C HIS A 93 -0.02 13.13 -9.85
N PHE A 94 0.42 11.87 -9.93
CA PHE A 94 1.79 11.52 -9.62
C PHE A 94 2.75 12.11 -10.66
N ASN A 95 3.81 12.76 -10.18
CA ASN A 95 4.88 13.29 -11.03
C ASN A 95 6.03 12.29 -11.04
N ALA A 96 6.17 11.53 -12.13
CA ALA A 96 7.18 10.48 -12.23
C ALA A 96 8.61 11.03 -12.26
N GLN A 97 8.80 12.21 -12.87
CA GLN A 97 10.12 12.83 -12.94
C GLN A 97 10.65 13.25 -11.57
N GLU A 98 9.78 13.87 -10.78
CA GLU A 98 10.13 14.33 -9.43
C GLU A 98 9.96 13.23 -8.38
N GLU A 99 9.32 12.12 -8.75
CA GLU A 99 8.94 11.04 -7.85
C GLU A 99 8.14 11.59 -6.65
N GLU A 100 7.04 12.26 -6.99
CA GLU A 100 6.15 12.87 -6.01
C GLU A 100 4.69 12.61 -6.32
N GLY A 101 3.97 12.12 -5.31
CA GLY A 101 2.52 11.99 -5.38
C GLY A 101 1.82 13.35 -5.37
N GLY A 102 0.63 13.40 -5.97
CA GLY A 102 -0.09 14.65 -6.18
C GLY A 102 -0.83 15.20 -4.97
N THR A 103 -0.82 14.51 -3.83
CA THR A 103 -1.50 14.98 -2.63
C THR A 103 -0.88 16.28 -2.13
N VAL A 104 -1.74 17.27 -1.86
CA VAL A 104 -1.36 18.49 -1.15
C VAL A 104 -1.66 18.27 0.32
N PRO A 105 -0.64 18.25 1.20
CA PRO A 105 -0.88 18.01 2.61
C PRO A 105 -1.80 19.07 3.22
N LEU A 106 -2.67 18.63 4.14
CA LEU A 106 -3.49 19.54 4.93
C LEU A 106 -2.58 20.47 5.74
N ALA A 107 -3.00 21.73 5.88
CA ALA A 107 -2.27 22.69 6.71
C ALA A 107 -2.27 22.26 8.18
N LYS A 108 -3.37 21.63 8.62
CA LYS A 108 -3.50 21.11 9.98
C LYS A 108 -3.98 19.66 9.89
N ILE A 109 -3.07 18.74 10.21
CA ILE A 109 -3.35 17.30 10.15
C ILE A 109 -3.86 16.83 11.51
N PRO A 110 -4.98 16.07 11.56
CA PRO A 110 -5.48 15.53 12.82
C PRO A 110 -4.42 14.64 13.51
N ALA A 111 -4.35 14.76 14.83
CA ALA A 111 -3.35 14.04 15.63
C ALA A 111 -3.48 12.51 15.50
N ASP A 112 -4.70 11.98 15.38
CA ASP A 112 -4.93 10.54 15.22
C ASP A 112 -4.29 10.01 13.94
N ASP A 113 -4.41 10.76 12.85
CA ASP A 113 -3.84 10.36 11.56
C ASP A 113 -2.32 10.42 11.58
N GLN A 114 -1.75 11.40 12.29
CA GLN A 114 -0.30 11.46 12.49
C GLN A 114 0.19 10.23 13.25
N ARG A 115 -0.52 9.85 14.32
CA ARG A 115 -0.18 8.66 15.13
C ARG A 115 -0.27 7.38 14.30
N ASP A 116 -1.29 7.25 13.46
CA ASP A 116 -1.50 6.07 12.63
C ASP A 116 -0.35 5.87 11.65
N ILE A 117 0.10 6.94 11.00
CA ILE A 117 1.22 6.83 10.05
C ILE A 117 2.54 6.59 10.80
N GLN A 118 2.76 7.23 11.93
CA GLN A 118 3.93 6.96 12.76
C GLN A 118 3.96 5.49 13.19
N ALA A 119 2.80 4.94 13.59
CA ALA A 119 2.68 3.53 13.97
C ALA A 119 2.97 2.60 12.79
N ASN A 120 2.46 2.93 11.60
CA ASN A 120 2.75 2.14 10.40
C ASN A 120 4.24 2.19 10.04
N ASN A 121 4.88 3.35 10.14
CA ASN A 121 6.31 3.48 9.91
C ASN A 121 7.12 2.64 10.90
N ALA A 122 6.75 2.66 12.18
CA ALA A 122 7.39 1.86 13.21
C ALA A 122 7.19 0.36 12.97
N TRP A 123 5.97 -0.02 12.58
CA TRP A 123 5.63 -1.40 12.22
C TRP A 123 6.50 -1.90 11.07
N MET A 124 6.64 -1.09 10.03
CA MET A 124 7.48 -1.39 8.88
C MET A 124 8.94 -1.67 9.30
N ASN A 125 9.51 -0.78 10.11
CA ASN A 125 10.86 -0.94 10.64
C ASN A 125 10.99 -2.19 11.53
N HIS A 126 10.03 -2.41 12.41
CA HIS A 126 10.04 -3.54 13.34
C HIS A 126 10.08 -4.88 12.59
N HIS A 127 9.40 -4.97 11.46
CA HIS A 127 9.35 -6.20 10.66
C HIS A 127 10.46 -6.30 9.61
N GLY A 128 11.44 -5.39 9.61
CA GLY A 128 12.58 -5.45 8.70
C GLY A 128 12.26 -5.14 7.25
N ILE A 129 11.16 -4.43 7.00
CA ILE A 129 10.78 -4.00 5.65
C ILE A 129 11.59 -2.76 5.33
N ASN A 130 12.48 -2.85 4.34
CA ASN A 130 13.45 -1.78 4.03
C ASN A 130 13.04 -0.87 2.89
N GLY A 131 11.94 -1.17 2.22
CA GLY A 131 11.52 -0.38 1.06
C GLY A 131 10.10 -0.68 0.64
N THR A 132 9.59 0.13 -0.27
CA THR A 132 8.25 0.01 -0.83
C THR A 132 8.33 -0.09 -2.35
N PRO A 133 7.34 -0.70 -3.02
CA PRO A 133 6.21 -1.41 -2.42
C PRO A 133 6.67 -2.69 -1.74
N PHE A 134 5.90 -3.13 -0.77
CA PHE A 134 6.06 -4.45 -0.15
C PHE A 134 4.67 -5.05 -0.05
N MET A 135 4.47 -6.23 -0.63
CA MET A 135 3.14 -6.84 -0.67
C MET A 135 3.11 -8.15 0.09
N VAL A 136 1.98 -8.40 0.75
CA VAL A 136 1.72 -9.62 1.51
C VAL A 136 0.41 -10.20 1.00
N TYR A 137 0.38 -11.50 0.77
CA TYR A 137 -0.80 -12.17 0.19
C TYR A 137 -0.75 -13.66 0.52
N GLN A 138 -1.86 -14.35 0.28
CA GLN A 138 -1.87 -15.81 0.29
C GLN A 138 -1.70 -16.30 -1.14
N ASN A 139 -0.81 -17.27 -1.34
CA ASN A 139 -0.58 -17.85 -2.67
C ASN A 139 -1.70 -18.83 -3.04
N ALA A 140 -1.60 -19.42 -4.23
CA ALA A 140 -2.63 -20.33 -4.74
C ALA A 140 -2.87 -21.55 -3.84
N HIS A 141 -1.92 -21.90 -2.99
CA HIS A 141 -2.06 -23.00 -2.00
C HIS A 141 -2.56 -22.51 -0.64
N GLY A 142 -2.96 -21.22 -0.54
CA GLY A 142 -3.41 -20.62 0.71
C GLY A 142 -2.32 -20.31 1.73
N GLN A 143 -1.06 -20.42 1.34
CA GLN A 143 0.07 -20.09 2.19
C GLN A 143 0.41 -18.61 2.10
N TRP A 144 0.80 -18.01 3.21
CA TRP A 144 1.25 -16.62 3.20
C TRP A 144 2.55 -16.47 2.41
N ALA A 145 2.63 -15.42 1.64
CA ALA A 145 3.76 -15.08 0.78
C ALA A 145 4.00 -13.57 0.81
N VAL A 146 5.22 -13.17 0.48
CA VAL A 146 5.59 -11.75 0.39
C VAL A 146 6.22 -11.47 -0.97
N ASN A 147 6.03 -10.25 -1.47
CA ASN A 147 6.68 -9.77 -2.68
C ASN A 147 7.35 -8.43 -2.36
N PRO A 148 8.65 -8.42 -2.07
CA PRO A 148 9.39 -7.17 -1.92
C PRO A 148 9.58 -6.51 -3.28
N GLY A 149 9.26 -5.22 -3.38
CA GLY A 149 9.37 -4.48 -4.62
C GLY A 149 8.23 -4.73 -5.60
N MET A 150 8.33 -4.13 -6.77
CA MET A 150 7.35 -4.29 -7.83
C MET A 150 7.49 -5.67 -8.48
N PRO A 151 6.39 -6.41 -8.69
CA PRO A 151 6.45 -7.67 -9.45
C PRO A 151 6.99 -7.44 -10.86
N GLU A 152 7.85 -8.35 -11.33
CA GLU A 152 8.40 -8.27 -12.69
C GLU A 152 7.32 -8.56 -13.74
N ASP A 153 6.38 -9.44 -13.41
CA ASP A 153 5.28 -9.84 -14.29
C ASP A 153 3.98 -9.77 -13.49
N THR A 154 3.18 -8.75 -13.75
CA THR A 154 1.93 -8.52 -13.03
C THR A 154 0.95 -9.67 -13.20
N GLN A 155 0.77 -10.18 -14.42
CA GLN A 155 -0.17 -11.29 -14.66
C GLN A 155 0.24 -12.55 -13.89
N ALA A 156 1.54 -12.87 -13.88
CA ALA A 156 2.05 -14.02 -13.13
C ALA A 156 1.83 -13.82 -11.62
N PHE A 157 2.05 -12.59 -11.13
CA PHE A 157 1.79 -12.24 -9.73
C PHE A 157 0.33 -12.47 -9.36
N ILE A 158 -0.60 -11.94 -10.17
CA ILE A 158 -2.04 -12.10 -9.96
C ILE A 158 -2.44 -13.58 -10.00
N ASN A 159 -1.91 -14.34 -10.97
CA ASN A 159 -2.22 -15.77 -11.09
C ASN A 159 -1.76 -16.57 -9.86
N GLY A 160 -0.76 -16.07 -9.15
CA GLY A 160 -0.24 -16.70 -7.93
C GLY A 160 -0.98 -16.34 -6.65
N ILE A 161 -1.97 -15.44 -6.72
CA ILE A 161 -2.76 -15.05 -5.54
C ILE A 161 -3.96 -15.95 -5.39
N HIS A 162 -4.19 -16.44 -4.16
CA HIS A 162 -5.35 -17.27 -3.81
C HIS A 162 -6.66 -16.52 -4.08
N GLY A 163 -7.64 -17.25 -4.63
CA GLY A 163 -8.98 -16.66 -4.82
C GLY A 163 -9.70 -17.09 -6.07
#